data_098a98368f8f650c51da0449614022d2
#
_entry.id   098a98368f8f650c51da0449614022d2
#
_cell.length_a   1.000
_cell.length_b   1.000
_cell.length_c   1.000
_cell.angle_alpha   90.00
_cell.angle_beta   90.00
_cell.angle_gamma   90.00
#
_symmetry.space_group_name_H-M   'P 1'
#
loop_
_entity.id
_entity.type
_entity.pdbx_description
1 polymer ?
#
loop_
_entity_poly.entity_id
_entity_poly.type
_entity_poly.pdbx_seq_one_letter_code
_entity_poly.pdbx_strand_id
1 'polypeptide(L)'
;MPADLGYNQQLDGDADKLGKGRGSRKTADNLAAIAEYEGNLADRLSDEDRKRMAEEAVREYEHDEKSREDWLQGVDRAIKNARQKPEKKNYPFEGASNIKYPLLTTAMNQFGARAYGAVTRSDQPMVCKVVGEDPKGLKAKRADRLSRFGNYQLMYMMDEWDSGTDKLLHMLPVMGAGFRKGYWRADMGRPTLEFTSAKDVVVPNDAPSFDRAPRMTQPTPMYPYEIDRLIGSGKWLNHKRDYEGQKDQDTQKACIYLEQVRYYDLDGDGMMEPYIATVSKDEPELVRLEAAFWANSIRFNSIDGNVETIMRESPWIDYSFLPDIEGSVYGMGFGQLLESLGAAINTAMNQIFDAAHRQNAGGGFISQGLRLRGGEVRIKPAEFLNVNVPG
;
A
#
# COMPACT_ATOMS: atom_id res chain seq x y z
N MET A 1 3.68 39.67 -11.52
CA MET A 1 2.44 39.68 -12.30
C MET A 1 2.63 38.66 -13.41
N PRO A 2 2.00 37.48 -13.39
CA PRO A 2 1.96 36.61 -14.53
C PRO A 2 0.92 37.12 -15.51
N ALA A 3 1.27 37.11 -16.80
CA ALA A 3 0.43 37.54 -17.87
C ALA A 3 -0.80 36.65 -17.98
N ASP A 4 -1.95 37.32 -18.04
CA ASP A 4 -3.26 36.74 -18.32
C ASP A 4 -3.23 36.18 -19.76
N LEU A 5 -2.94 34.89 -19.87
CA LEU A 5 -3.05 34.17 -21.15
C LEU A 5 -4.52 33.78 -21.32
N GLY A 6 -5.19 34.46 -22.26
CA GLY A 6 -6.59 34.29 -22.61
C GLY A 6 -7.02 32.91 -23.12
N TYR A 7 -6.63 31.83 -22.45
CA TYR A 7 -6.92 30.44 -22.77
C TYR A 7 -8.28 29.94 -22.27
N ASN A 8 -8.89 30.64 -21.30
CA ASN A 8 -10.16 30.19 -20.70
C ASN A 8 -11.41 30.36 -21.62
N GLN A 9 -11.35 31.14 -22.68
CA GLN A 9 -12.53 31.33 -23.56
C GLN A 9 -12.67 30.28 -24.69
N GLN A 10 -11.61 29.52 -25.01
CA GLN A 10 -11.69 28.49 -26.06
C GLN A 10 -12.14 27.13 -25.52
N LEU A 11 -11.93 26.84 -24.22
CA LEU A 11 -12.33 25.59 -23.60
C LEU A 11 -13.84 25.47 -23.33
N ASP A 12 -14.54 26.59 -23.13
CA ASP A 12 -16.00 26.59 -22.93
C ASP A 12 -16.80 26.30 -24.21
N GLY A 13 -16.20 26.43 -25.38
CA GLY A 13 -16.85 26.15 -26.67
C GLY A 13 -16.74 24.68 -27.10
N ASP A 14 -15.80 23.91 -26.58
CA ASP A 14 -15.54 22.53 -26.98
C ASP A 14 -16.02 21.47 -25.96
N ALA A 15 -16.51 21.90 -24.81
CA ALA A 15 -17.05 21.01 -23.78
C ALA A 15 -18.28 20.19 -24.26
N ASP A 16 -19.02 20.68 -25.28
CA ASP A 16 -20.17 19.99 -25.89
C ASP A 16 -19.75 18.87 -26.86
N LYS A 17 -18.46 18.73 -27.17
CA LYS A 17 -17.96 17.75 -28.14
C LYS A 17 -17.39 16.46 -27.52
N LEU A 18 -17.27 16.39 -26.22
CA LEU A 18 -16.82 15.17 -25.51
C LEU A 18 -17.83 14.01 -25.57
N GLY A 19 -19.02 14.24 -26.08
CA GLY A 19 -20.11 13.27 -26.07
C GLY A 19 -20.54 12.66 -27.40
N LYS A 20 -20.11 13.15 -28.56
CA LYS A 20 -20.59 12.59 -29.87
C LYS A 20 -19.61 12.87 -31.00
N GLY A 21 -18.72 11.91 -31.29
CA GLY A 21 -17.99 11.98 -32.56
C GLY A 21 -16.93 10.91 -32.73
N ARG A 22 -17.29 9.81 -33.39
CA ARG A 22 -16.29 8.93 -34.01
C ARG A 22 -15.40 9.77 -34.93
N GLY A 23 -14.13 9.93 -34.59
CA GLY A 23 -13.10 10.39 -35.51
C GLY A 23 -12.58 11.82 -35.35
N SER A 24 -12.76 12.48 -34.20
CA SER A 24 -11.98 13.69 -33.89
C SER A 24 -10.57 13.28 -33.44
N ARG A 25 -9.58 13.60 -34.30
CA ARG A 25 -8.17 13.43 -33.91
C ARG A 25 -7.92 14.22 -32.64
N LYS A 26 -7.44 13.55 -31.57
CA LYS A 26 -6.88 14.25 -30.43
C LYS A 26 -5.70 15.08 -30.92
N THR A 27 -5.85 16.37 -30.89
CA THR A 27 -4.71 17.24 -31.10
C THR A 27 -3.87 17.24 -29.82
N ALA A 28 -2.55 17.34 -29.99
CA ALA A 28 -1.62 17.52 -28.88
C ALA A 28 -2.09 18.59 -27.88
N ASP A 29 -2.72 19.63 -28.38
CA ASP A 29 -3.22 20.76 -27.61
C ASP A 29 -4.37 20.39 -26.67
N ASN A 30 -5.28 19.49 -27.09
CA ASN A 30 -6.41 19.06 -26.25
C ASN A 30 -5.93 18.18 -25.10
N LEU A 31 -5.01 17.26 -25.35
CA LEU A 31 -4.43 16.40 -24.29
C LEU A 31 -3.56 17.20 -23.32
N ALA A 32 -2.78 18.15 -23.82
CA ALA A 32 -2.01 19.06 -22.97
C ALA A 32 -2.94 19.90 -22.08
N ALA A 33 -4.05 20.40 -22.62
CA ALA A 33 -5.04 21.13 -21.85
C ALA A 33 -5.73 20.26 -20.77
N ILE A 34 -5.98 18.98 -21.03
CA ILE A 34 -6.50 18.02 -20.05
C ILE A 34 -5.43 17.77 -18.95
N ALA A 35 -4.17 17.57 -19.34
CA ALA A 35 -3.06 17.34 -18.41
C ALA A 35 -2.80 18.53 -17.47
N GLU A 36 -2.99 19.75 -17.95
CA GLU A 36 -2.78 20.99 -17.20
C GLU A 36 -4.05 21.50 -16.49
N TYR A 37 -5.16 20.77 -16.61
CA TYR A 37 -6.41 21.18 -15.98
C TYR A 37 -6.38 20.92 -14.46
N GLU A 38 -6.40 21.99 -13.68
CA GLU A 38 -6.35 21.93 -12.21
C GLU A 38 -7.72 21.63 -11.54
N GLY A 39 -8.81 21.63 -12.31
CA GLY A 39 -10.17 21.36 -11.83
C GLY A 39 -10.50 19.88 -11.78
N ASN A 40 -11.73 19.57 -11.34
CA ASN A 40 -12.25 18.21 -11.30
C ASN A 40 -12.84 17.83 -12.67
N LEU A 41 -12.21 16.92 -13.39
CA LEU A 41 -12.72 16.45 -14.69
C LEU A 41 -14.09 15.73 -14.59
N ALA A 42 -14.42 15.20 -13.40
CA ALA A 42 -15.71 14.55 -13.17
C ALA A 42 -16.90 15.51 -13.33
N ASP A 43 -16.70 16.83 -13.15
CA ASP A 43 -17.74 17.85 -13.40
C ASP A 43 -18.20 17.90 -14.86
N ARG A 44 -17.35 17.45 -15.77
CA ARG A 44 -17.61 17.48 -17.23
C ARG A 44 -18.28 16.20 -17.76
N LEU A 45 -18.41 15.17 -16.92
CA LEU A 45 -19.01 13.90 -17.28
C LEU A 45 -20.51 13.89 -16.99
N SER A 46 -21.26 13.10 -17.76
CA SER A 46 -22.67 12.84 -17.48
C SER A 46 -22.84 12.05 -16.18
N ASP A 47 -23.98 12.18 -15.52
CA ASP A 47 -24.30 11.40 -14.31
C ASP A 47 -24.25 9.89 -14.56
N GLU A 48 -24.68 9.45 -15.75
CA GLU A 48 -24.62 8.04 -16.16
C GLU A 48 -23.18 7.54 -16.29
N ASP A 49 -22.29 8.33 -16.90
CA ASP A 49 -20.88 7.99 -17.04
C ASP A 49 -20.17 7.96 -15.70
N ARG A 50 -20.43 8.95 -14.83
CA ARG A 50 -19.88 8.98 -13.48
C ARG A 50 -20.26 7.74 -12.67
N LYS A 51 -21.53 7.36 -12.73
CA LYS A 51 -22.03 6.17 -12.04
C LYS A 51 -21.43 4.88 -12.60
N ARG A 52 -21.40 4.75 -13.93
CA ARG A 52 -20.80 3.59 -14.59
C ARG A 52 -19.33 3.43 -14.22
N MET A 53 -18.54 4.51 -14.28
CA MET A 53 -17.12 4.50 -13.91
C MET A 53 -16.91 4.14 -12.45
N ALA A 54 -17.78 4.63 -11.55
CA ALA A 54 -17.71 4.32 -10.14
C ALA A 54 -18.00 2.84 -9.84
N GLU A 55 -19.08 2.30 -10.39
CA GLU A 55 -19.44 0.87 -10.24
C GLU A 55 -18.36 -0.05 -10.82
N GLU A 56 -17.78 0.33 -11.95
CA GLU A 56 -16.67 -0.40 -12.55
C GLU A 56 -15.43 -0.38 -11.68
N ALA A 57 -15.03 0.77 -11.14
CA ALA A 57 -13.87 0.91 -10.29
C ALA A 57 -13.99 0.08 -9.00
N VAL A 58 -15.17 0.06 -8.36
CA VAL A 58 -15.42 -0.76 -7.17
C VAL A 58 -15.37 -2.25 -7.50
N ARG A 59 -16.03 -2.68 -8.57
CA ARG A 59 -16.02 -4.09 -9.00
C ARG A 59 -14.61 -4.58 -9.33
N GLU A 60 -13.79 -3.76 -9.98
CA GLU A 60 -12.41 -4.08 -10.30
C GLU A 60 -11.53 -4.14 -9.08
N TYR A 61 -11.71 -3.23 -8.14
CA TYR A 61 -11.03 -3.28 -6.84
C TYR A 61 -11.32 -4.59 -6.10
N GLU A 62 -12.57 -5.01 -6.02
CA GLU A 62 -12.96 -6.26 -5.36
C GLU A 62 -12.35 -7.49 -6.05
N HIS A 63 -12.32 -7.48 -7.38
CA HIS A 63 -11.67 -8.54 -8.15
C HIS A 63 -10.17 -8.60 -7.86
N ASP A 64 -9.49 -7.46 -7.84
CA ASP A 64 -8.05 -7.39 -7.61
C ASP A 64 -7.68 -7.74 -6.16
N GLU A 65 -8.50 -7.31 -5.19
CA GLU A 65 -8.32 -7.69 -3.79
C GLU A 65 -8.44 -9.20 -3.61
N LYS A 66 -9.39 -9.84 -4.28
CA LYS A 66 -9.54 -11.29 -4.30
C LYS A 66 -8.39 -12.00 -4.99
N SER A 67 -7.86 -11.44 -6.08
CA SER A 67 -6.76 -12.05 -6.83
C SER A 67 -5.46 -12.22 -6.02
N ARG A 68 -5.25 -11.38 -4.98
CA ARG A 68 -4.08 -11.41 -4.10
C ARG A 68 -4.34 -12.05 -2.72
N GLU A 69 -5.48 -12.73 -2.55
CA GLU A 69 -5.89 -13.25 -1.23
C GLU A 69 -4.86 -14.20 -0.64
N ASP A 70 -4.28 -15.10 -1.42
CA ASP A 70 -3.25 -16.05 -0.95
C ASP A 70 -1.99 -15.32 -0.45
N TRP A 71 -1.54 -14.30 -1.17
CA TRP A 71 -0.44 -13.45 -0.75
C TRP A 71 -0.78 -12.72 0.56
N LEU A 72 -1.99 -12.15 0.67
CA LEU A 72 -2.48 -11.43 1.85
C LEU A 72 -2.50 -12.35 3.09
N GLN A 73 -2.98 -13.57 2.96
CA GLN A 73 -2.95 -14.57 4.03
C GLN A 73 -1.51 -14.90 4.46
N GLY A 74 -0.58 -15.00 3.51
CA GLY A 74 0.85 -15.16 3.80
C GLY A 74 1.42 -13.99 4.59
N VAL A 75 1.10 -12.77 4.19
CA VAL A 75 1.51 -11.55 4.90
C VAL A 75 0.91 -11.49 6.30
N ASP A 76 -0.35 -11.84 6.48
CA ASP A 76 -0.99 -11.85 7.81
C ASP A 76 -0.35 -12.87 8.75
N ARG A 77 0.00 -14.07 8.25
CA ARG A 77 0.78 -15.04 9.02
C ARG A 77 2.15 -14.49 9.40
N ALA A 78 2.84 -13.84 8.45
CA ALA A 78 4.14 -13.20 8.70
C ALA A 78 4.06 -12.13 9.79
N ILE A 79 3.08 -11.22 9.72
CA ILE A 79 2.84 -10.18 10.73
C ILE A 79 2.55 -10.79 12.09
N LYS A 80 1.71 -11.84 12.15
CA LYS A 80 1.38 -12.56 13.38
C LYS A 80 2.63 -13.19 14.02
N ASN A 81 3.48 -13.79 13.19
CA ASN A 81 4.76 -14.36 13.63
C ASN A 81 5.75 -13.28 14.11
N ALA A 82 5.85 -12.15 13.38
CA ALA A 82 6.70 -11.03 13.77
C ALA A 82 6.27 -10.41 15.12
N ARG A 83 4.96 -10.32 15.37
CA ARG A 83 4.40 -9.82 16.63
C ARG A 83 4.51 -10.80 17.80
N GLN A 84 4.91 -12.06 17.56
CA GLN A 84 5.04 -13.10 18.57
C GLN A 84 3.81 -13.25 19.48
N LYS A 85 2.60 -13.01 18.95
CA LYS A 85 1.38 -13.12 19.75
C LYS A 85 1.25 -14.55 20.31
N PRO A 86 1.17 -14.73 21.64
CA PRO A 86 0.97 -16.05 22.21
C PRO A 86 -0.43 -16.55 21.84
N GLU A 87 -0.51 -17.81 21.47
CA GLU A 87 -1.77 -18.52 21.26
C GLU A 87 -1.99 -19.48 22.42
N LYS A 88 -3.22 -19.59 22.90
CA LYS A 88 -3.54 -20.62 23.90
C LYS A 88 -3.35 -21.98 23.25
N LYS A 89 -2.49 -22.79 23.86
CA LYS A 89 -2.17 -24.14 23.40
C LYS A 89 -2.58 -25.15 24.46
N ASN A 90 -3.46 -26.06 24.10
CA ASN A 90 -3.91 -27.14 24.99
C ASN A 90 -3.37 -28.51 24.56
N TYR A 91 -2.52 -28.55 23.56
CA TYR A 91 -1.90 -29.75 23.02
C TYR A 91 -0.37 -29.67 23.13
N PRO A 92 0.36 -30.75 23.49
CA PRO A 92 -0.12 -32.12 23.74
C PRO A 92 -0.78 -32.35 25.13
N PHE A 93 -0.74 -31.40 26.04
CA PHE A 93 -1.39 -31.43 27.35
C PHE A 93 -1.70 -30.00 27.81
N GLU A 94 -2.60 -29.84 28.77
CA GLU A 94 -2.94 -28.54 29.35
C GLU A 94 -1.74 -27.96 30.10
N GLY A 95 -1.35 -26.74 29.74
CA GLY A 95 -0.15 -26.09 30.27
C GLY A 95 1.16 -26.41 29.50
N ALA A 96 1.07 -27.07 28.34
CA ALA A 96 2.22 -27.26 27.45
C ALA A 96 2.89 -25.94 27.06
N SER A 97 4.21 -25.98 26.86
CA SER A 97 5.01 -24.81 26.47
C SER A 97 4.54 -24.21 25.15
N ASN A 98 4.46 -22.89 25.09
CA ASN A 98 4.09 -22.13 23.90
C ASN A 98 5.05 -20.97 23.68
N ILE A 99 6.32 -21.29 23.61
CA ILE A 99 7.38 -20.32 23.36
C ILE A 99 7.47 -20.09 21.86
N LYS A 100 7.58 -18.83 21.45
CA LYS A 100 7.84 -18.42 20.08
C LYS A 100 9.23 -17.81 19.99
N TYR A 101 10.10 -18.43 19.21
CA TYR A 101 11.44 -17.91 18.95
C TYR A 101 11.34 -16.70 18.00
N PRO A 102 12.00 -15.57 18.31
CA PRO A 102 11.87 -14.32 17.56
C PRO A 102 12.68 -14.29 16.25
N LEU A 103 12.68 -15.38 15.47
CA LEU A 103 13.51 -15.51 14.28
C LEU A 103 13.23 -14.38 13.28
N LEU A 104 11.96 -14.21 12.89
CA LEU A 104 11.54 -13.22 11.91
C LEU A 104 11.78 -11.79 12.41
N THR A 105 11.44 -11.51 13.67
CA THR A 105 11.63 -10.19 14.27
C THR A 105 13.12 -9.82 14.34
N THR A 106 13.98 -10.77 14.66
CA THR A 106 15.43 -10.56 14.69
C THR A 106 15.97 -10.28 13.29
N ALA A 107 15.56 -11.06 12.29
CA ALA A 107 15.97 -10.86 10.89
C ALA A 107 15.50 -9.50 10.36
N MET A 108 14.26 -9.12 10.62
CA MET A 108 13.66 -7.84 10.25
C MET A 108 14.46 -6.65 10.85
N ASN A 109 14.72 -6.69 12.16
CA ASN A 109 15.43 -5.61 12.85
C ASN A 109 16.90 -5.51 12.38
N GLN A 110 17.56 -6.63 12.14
CA GLN A 110 18.93 -6.63 11.61
C GLN A 110 19.00 -6.06 10.20
N PHE A 111 18.03 -6.40 9.33
CA PHE A 111 17.94 -5.82 7.99
C PHE A 111 17.65 -4.32 8.07
N GLY A 112 16.60 -3.92 8.80
CA GLY A 112 16.20 -2.52 8.95
C GLY A 112 17.35 -1.63 9.43
N ALA A 113 18.05 -2.04 10.50
CA ALA A 113 19.18 -1.29 11.06
C ALA A 113 20.33 -1.11 10.05
N ARG A 114 20.67 -2.15 9.28
CA ARG A 114 21.72 -2.07 8.26
C ARG A 114 21.31 -1.26 7.04
N ALA A 115 20.08 -1.48 6.54
CA ALA A 115 19.55 -0.80 5.39
C ALA A 115 19.33 0.69 5.67
N TYR A 116 18.78 1.03 6.84
CA TYR A 116 18.60 2.42 7.27
C TYR A 116 19.94 3.15 7.30
N GLY A 117 20.96 2.58 7.95
CA GLY A 117 22.29 3.17 7.95
C GLY A 117 22.94 3.30 6.56
N ALA A 118 22.59 2.43 5.60
CA ALA A 118 23.08 2.54 4.22
C ALA A 118 22.36 3.65 3.42
N VAL A 119 21.08 3.84 3.65
CA VAL A 119 20.25 4.87 2.96
C VAL A 119 20.49 6.26 3.54
N THR A 120 20.61 6.36 4.87
CA THR A 120 20.73 7.65 5.59
C THR A 120 22.17 7.99 6.00
N ARG A 121 23.15 7.21 5.55
CA ARG A 121 24.55 7.23 6.01
C ARG A 121 25.26 8.59 5.86
N SER A 122 24.76 9.48 5.05
CA SER A 122 25.29 10.83 4.89
C SER A 122 24.17 11.85 5.01
N ASP A 123 24.50 13.06 5.42
CA ASP A 123 23.59 14.22 5.33
C ASP A 123 23.13 14.53 3.90
N GLN A 124 23.54 13.69 2.94
CA GLN A 124 23.26 13.83 1.51
C GLN A 124 22.79 12.50 0.91
N PRO A 125 21.57 12.03 1.23
CA PRO A 125 21.00 10.83 0.64
C PRO A 125 20.81 10.93 -0.88
N MET A 126 20.71 12.15 -1.43
CA MET A 126 20.51 12.41 -2.84
C MET A 126 21.78 13.01 -3.45
N VAL A 127 22.33 12.37 -4.50
CA VAL A 127 23.46 12.85 -5.26
C VAL A 127 23.13 12.89 -6.75
N CYS A 128 23.11 14.08 -7.33
CA CYS A 128 22.93 14.26 -8.77
C CYS A 128 24.28 14.16 -9.49
N LYS A 129 24.35 13.34 -10.53
CA LYS A 129 25.55 13.18 -11.36
C LYS A 129 25.29 13.67 -12.77
N VAL A 130 26.31 14.22 -13.40
CA VAL A 130 26.25 14.61 -14.80
C VAL A 130 26.42 13.37 -15.69
N VAL A 131 25.50 13.22 -16.65
CA VAL A 131 25.61 12.21 -17.71
C VAL A 131 25.96 12.92 -19.01
N GLY A 132 26.98 12.41 -19.72
CA GLY A 132 27.51 13.00 -20.96
C GLY A 132 28.51 14.11 -20.70
N GLU A 133 28.94 14.79 -21.79
CA GLU A 133 29.99 15.81 -21.76
C GLU A 133 29.52 17.13 -21.12
N ASP A 134 30.38 17.75 -20.34
CA ASP A 134 30.20 19.08 -19.75
C ASP A 134 31.45 19.97 -19.91
N PRO A 135 31.76 20.38 -21.12
CA PRO A 135 33.01 21.14 -21.40
C PRO A 135 33.13 22.47 -20.62
N LYS A 136 32.00 23.04 -20.23
CA LYS A 136 31.93 24.33 -19.51
C LYS A 136 31.70 24.18 -18.00
N GLY A 137 31.55 22.97 -17.47
CA GLY A 137 31.26 22.72 -16.06
C GLY A 137 29.91 23.25 -15.58
N LEU A 138 29.00 23.61 -16.47
CA LEU A 138 27.69 24.18 -16.13
C LEU A 138 26.73 23.13 -15.64
N LYS A 139 26.74 21.92 -16.23
CA LYS A 139 25.95 20.79 -15.80
C LYS A 139 26.36 20.33 -14.40
N ALA A 140 27.68 20.30 -14.12
CA ALA A 140 28.20 19.94 -12.79
C ALA A 140 27.71 20.92 -11.71
N LYS A 141 27.78 22.24 -11.98
CA LYS A 141 27.25 23.25 -11.05
C LYS A 141 25.75 23.13 -10.83
N ARG A 142 24.99 22.76 -11.87
CA ARG A 142 23.56 22.51 -11.76
C ARG A 142 23.26 21.24 -10.94
N ALA A 143 23.98 20.17 -11.16
CA ALA A 143 23.87 18.92 -10.42
C ALA A 143 24.15 19.13 -8.93
N ASP A 144 25.19 19.91 -8.56
CA ASP A 144 25.49 20.26 -7.18
C ASP A 144 24.35 21.05 -6.52
N ARG A 145 23.79 22.07 -7.20
CA ARG A 145 22.63 22.80 -6.69
C ARG A 145 21.41 21.91 -6.50
N LEU A 146 21.12 21.01 -7.45
CA LEU A 146 20.00 20.06 -7.36
C LEU A 146 20.21 19.09 -6.20
N SER A 147 21.43 18.57 -6.01
CA SER A 147 21.75 17.71 -4.88
C SER A 147 21.50 18.42 -3.54
N ARG A 148 22.01 19.64 -3.39
CA ARG A 148 21.79 20.41 -2.14
C ARG A 148 20.33 20.71 -1.88
N PHE A 149 19.60 21.12 -2.92
CA PHE A 149 18.18 21.44 -2.80
C PHE A 149 17.34 20.20 -2.51
N GLY A 150 17.59 19.08 -3.21
CA GLY A 150 16.89 17.82 -2.96
C GLY A 150 17.15 17.28 -1.54
N ASN A 151 18.39 17.35 -1.07
CA ASN A 151 18.72 16.97 0.31
C ASN A 151 18.03 17.88 1.33
N TYR A 152 17.97 19.18 1.08
CA TYR A 152 17.23 20.11 1.92
C TYR A 152 15.74 19.76 1.98
N GLN A 153 15.13 19.42 0.84
CA GLN A 153 13.74 18.99 0.81
C GLN A 153 13.52 17.70 1.61
N LEU A 154 14.35 16.69 1.37
CA LEU A 154 14.22 15.39 2.03
C LEU A 154 14.45 15.45 3.54
N MET A 155 15.49 16.18 3.99
CA MET A 155 15.94 16.14 5.38
C MET A 155 15.28 17.20 6.27
N TYR A 156 14.78 18.32 5.68
CA TYR A 156 14.30 19.46 6.47
C TYR A 156 12.88 19.93 6.11
N MET A 157 12.38 19.59 4.93
CA MET A 157 11.02 19.95 4.53
C MET A 157 10.01 18.81 4.65
N MET A 158 10.48 17.56 4.49
CA MET A 158 9.63 16.36 4.51
C MET A 158 9.84 15.60 5.82
N ASP A 159 9.16 15.98 6.90
CA ASP A 159 9.25 15.32 8.21
C ASP A 159 8.88 13.84 8.14
N GLU A 160 7.99 13.48 7.22
CA GLU A 160 7.53 12.11 6.99
C GLU A 160 8.55 11.23 6.26
N TRP A 161 9.59 11.80 5.61
CA TRP A 161 10.56 11.03 4.83
C TRP A 161 11.37 10.06 5.70
N ASP A 162 11.88 10.55 6.82
CA ASP A 162 12.71 9.77 7.73
C ASP A 162 11.91 8.64 8.38
N SER A 163 10.80 8.99 9.03
CA SER A 163 9.91 8.01 9.67
C SER A 163 9.30 7.02 8.67
N GLY A 164 9.00 7.47 7.44
CA GLY A 164 8.52 6.64 6.35
C GLY A 164 9.59 5.69 5.83
N THR A 165 10.85 6.13 5.79
CA THR A 165 12.00 5.28 5.43
C THR A 165 12.21 4.17 6.45
N ASP A 166 12.19 4.50 7.73
CA ASP A 166 12.31 3.51 8.81
C ASP A 166 11.20 2.46 8.74
N LYS A 167 9.94 2.90 8.61
CA LYS A 167 8.78 2.01 8.44
C LYS A 167 8.93 1.11 7.22
N LEU A 168 9.29 1.66 6.07
CA LEU A 168 9.48 0.90 4.83
C LEU A 168 10.54 -0.19 5.04
N LEU A 169 11.71 0.16 5.57
CA LEU A 169 12.83 -0.77 5.72
C LEU A 169 12.57 -1.87 6.75
N HIS A 170 11.69 -1.64 7.72
CA HIS A 170 11.28 -2.68 8.66
C HIS A 170 10.14 -3.55 8.12
N MET A 171 9.20 -2.98 7.36
CA MET A 171 8.04 -3.71 6.85
C MET A 171 8.35 -4.50 5.57
N LEU A 172 9.21 -3.96 4.71
CA LEU A 172 9.59 -4.56 3.43
C LEU A 172 10.10 -6.01 3.56
N PRO A 173 11.03 -6.35 4.47
CA PRO A 173 11.50 -7.73 4.62
C PRO A 173 10.42 -8.68 5.19
N VAL A 174 9.39 -8.17 5.85
CA VAL A 174 8.30 -8.98 6.39
C VAL A 174 7.28 -9.32 5.32
N MET A 175 6.83 -8.29 4.57
CA MET A 175 5.74 -8.39 3.60
C MET A 175 6.22 -8.80 2.20
N GLY A 176 7.48 -8.51 1.86
CA GLY A 176 8.03 -8.70 0.51
C GLY A 176 7.84 -7.52 -0.41
N ALA A 177 6.87 -6.67 -0.15
CA ALA A 177 6.57 -5.45 -0.89
C ALA A 177 6.29 -4.26 0.02
N GLY A 178 6.47 -3.07 -0.49
CA GLY A 178 6.13 -1.81 0.17
C GLY A 178 6.04 -0.69 -0.85
N PHE A 179 5.31 0.36 -0.52
CA PHE A 179 5.10 1.48 -1.43
C PHE A 179 5.38 2.81 -0.75
N ARG A 180 5.71 3.81 -1.56
CA ARG A 180 5.69 5.20 -1.16
C ARG A 180 4.79 5.99 -2.10
N LYS A 181 3.97 6.87 -1.54
CA LYS A 181 3.14 7.80 -2.30
C LYS A 181 3.79 9.17 -2.28
N GLY A 182 4.15 9.66 -3.48
CA GLY A 182 4.69 11.00 -3.67
C GLY A 182 3.63 11.93 -4.26
N TYR A 183 3.39 13.08 -3.62
CA TYR A 183 2.43 14.07 -4.11
C TYR A 183 2.75 15.47 -3.57
N TRP A 184 2.14 16.48 -4.17
CA TRP A 184 2.29 17.86 -3.71
C TRP A 184 1.22 18.20 -2.66
N ARG A 185 1.66 18.60 -1.46
CA ARG A 185 0.77 19.11 -0.42
C ARG A 185 0.56 20.60 -0.57
N ALA A 186 -0.57 20.98 -1.17
CA ALA A 186 -0.90 22.39 -1.42
C ALA A 186 -1.10 23.20 -0.12
N ASP A 187 -1.60 22.56 0.95
CA ASP A 187 -1.77 23.18 2.27
C ASP A 187 -0.44 23.56 2.94
N MET A 188 0.63 22.83 2.66
CA MET A 188 1.97 23.08 3.17
C MET A 188 2.93 23.69 2.13
N GLY A 189 2.52 23.77 0.85
CA GLY A 189 3.36 24.29 -0.23
C GLY A 189 4.64 23.48 -0.47
N ARG A 190 4.63 22.15 -0.21
CA ARG A 190 5.79 21.30 -0.33
C ARG A 190 5.46 19.92 -0.89
N PRO A 191 6.44 19.22 -1.48
CA PRO A 191 6.26 17.81 -1.81
C PRO A 191 6.20 16.96 -0.54
N THR A 192 5.55 15.82 -0.64
CA THR A 192 5.38 14.84 0.44
C THR A 192 5.69 13.45 -0.12
N LEU A 193 6.33 12.61 0.69
CA LEU A 193 6.63 11.23 0.35
C LEU A 193 6.26 10.32 1.53
N GLU A 194 5.05 9.79 1.50
CA GLU A 194 4.49 8.99 2.58
C GLU A 194 4.72 7.49 2.34
N PHE A 195 4.95 6.75 3.43
CA PHE A 195 4.96 5.29 3.39
C PHE A 195 3.53 4.77 3.29
N THR A 196 3.29 3.89 2.32
CA THR A 196 2.04 3.15 2.16
C THR A 196 2.32 1.65 2.28
N SER A 197 1.57 0.97 3.13
CA SER A 197 1.71 -0.47 3.31
C SER A 197 1.34 -1.23 2.03
N ALA A 198 2.01 -2.34 1.75
CA ALA A 198 1.65 -3.21 0.63
C ALA A 198 0.21 -3.77 0.72
N LYS A 199 -0.36 -3.81 1.92
CA LYS A 199 -1.77 -4.18 2.13
C LYS A 199 -2.73 -3.13 1.60
N ASP A 200 -2.31 -1.86 1.60
CA ASP A 200 -3.15 -0.71 1.28
C ASP A 200 -3.03 -0.27 -0.20
N VAL A 201 -2.15 -0.92 -0.99
CA VAL A 201 -2.08 -0.72 -2.44
C VAL A 201 -2.47 -2.01 -3.14
N VAL A 202 -3.59 -1.98 -3.82
CA VAL A 202 -4.19 -3.13 -4.51
C VAL A 202 -3.86 -3.07 -5.99
N VAL A 203 -3.19 -4.10 -6.47
CA VAL A 203 -2.80 -4.28 -7.88
C VAL A 203 -3.22 -5.69 -8.28
N PRO A 204 -3.67 -5.94 -9.51
CA PRO A 204 -3.92 -7.30 -9.98
C PRO A 204 -2.70 -8.20 -9.78
N ASN A 205 -2.90 -9.38 -9.18
CA ASN A 205 -1.78 -10.27 -8.82
C ASN A 205 -1.04 -10.85 -10.03
N ASP A 206 -1.72 -10.90 -11.16
CA ASP A 206 -1.21 -11.38 -12.46
C ASP A 206 -0.52 -10.29 -13.29
N ALA A 207 -0.44 -9.05 -12.78
CA ALA A 207 0.24 -7.99 -13.49
C ALA A 207 1.74 -8.28 -13.64
N PRO A 208 2.32 -8.09 -14.84
CA PRO A 208 3.72 -8.46 -15.08
C PRO A 208 4.74 -7.57 -14.34
N SER A 209 4.34 -6.36 -13.98
CA SER A 209 5.09 -5.44 -13.14
C SER A 209 4.17 -4.32 -12.65
N PHE A 210 4.61 -3.57 -11.63
CA PHE A 210 3.86 -2.44 -11.12
C PHE A 210 3.60 -1.38 -12.19
N ASP A 211 4.62 -1.02 -12.98
CA ASP A 211 4.48 -0.02 -14.05
C ASP A 211 3.54 -0.44 -15.19
N ARG A 212 3.41 -1.75 -15.42
CA ARG A 212 2.56 -2.31 -16.48
C ARG A 212 1.20 -2.78 -15.97
N ALA A 213 0.93 -2.62 -14.69
CA ALA A 213 -0.37 -2.97 -14.14
C ALA A 213 -1.46 -2.11 -14.80
N PRO A 214 -2.57 -2.72 -15.21
CA PRO A 214 -3.66 -1.99 -15.87
C PRO A 214 -4.29 -0.97 -14.95
N ARG A 215 -4.24 -1.20 -13.65
CA ARG A 215 -4.77 -0.33 -12.61
C ARG A 215 -4.08 -0.54 -11.27
N MET A 216 -4.15 0.48 -10.43
CA MET A 216 -3.63 0.48 -9.05
C MET A 216 -4.65 1.19 -8.18
N THR A 217 -5.06 0.58 -7.08
CA THR A 217 -6.11 1.14 -6.21
C THR A 217 -5.61 1.25 -4.78
N GLN A 218 -5.83 2.39 -4.15
CA GLN A 218 -5.59 2.61 -2.74
C GLN A 218 -6.92 2.88 -2.03
N PRO A 219 -7.39 1.98 -1.14
CA PRO A 219 -8.49 2.29 -0.24
C PRO A 219 -8.00 3.25 0.86
N THR A 220 -8.64 4.40 0.96
CA THR A 220 -8.29 5.44 1.93
C THR A 220 -9.49 5.70 2.83
N PRO A 221 -9.38 5.45 4.15
CA PRO A 221 -10.40 5.84 5.09
C PRO A 221 -10.38 7.35 5.31
N MET A 222 -11.51 8.03 5.16
CA MET A 222 -11.65 9.47 5.34
C MET A 222 -12.78 9.78 6.33
N TYR A 223 -12.52 10.72 7.22
CA TYR A 223 -13.51 11.16 8.17
C TYR A 223 -14.47 12.21 7.57
N PRO A 224 -15.70 12.31 8.08
CA PRO A 224 -16.70 13.24 7.56
C PRO A 224 -16.22 14.67 7.39
N TYR A 225 -15.48 15.20 8.36
CA TYR A 225 -14.98 16.58 8.31
C TYR A 225 -13.95 16.81 7.18
N GLU A 226 -13.19 15.78 6.81
CA GLU A 226 -12.21 15.85 5.71
C GLU A 226 -12.95 15.87 4.36
N ILE A 227 -13.99 15.04 4.25
CA ILE A 227 -14.85 14.96 3.07
C ILE A 227 -15.57 16.29 2.87
N ASP A 228 -16.17 16.84 3.94
CA ASP A 228 -16.87 18.14 3.88
C ASP A 228 -15.92 19.28 3.48
N ARG A 229 -14.68 19.24 3.94
CA ARG A 229 -13.65 20.21 3.52
C ARG A 229 -13.30 20.10 2.05
N LEU A 230 -13.21 18.88 1.50
CA LEU A 230 -12.92 18.64 0.08
C LEU A 230 -14.08 19.06 -0.81
N ILE A 231 -15.32 18.77 -0.43
CA ILE A 231 -16.52 19.22 -1.12
C ILE A 231 -16.62 20.75 -1.05
N GLY A 232 -16.47 21.32 0.14
CA GLY A 232 -16.54 22.78 0.35
C GLY A 232 -15.46 23.57 -0.39
N SER A 233 -14.30 22.96 -0.67
CA SER A 233 -13.23 23.55 -1.49
C SER A 233 -13.43 23.37 -3.00
N GLY A 234 -14.48 22.70 -3.44
CA GLY A 234 -14.75 22.39 -4.86
C GLY A 234 -13.80 21.34 -5.47
N LYS A 235 -12.99 20.65 -4.65
CA LYS A 235 -12.11 19.59 -5.13
C LYS A 235 -12.87 18.29 -5.41
N TRP A 236 -13.90 18.01 -4.63
CA TRP A 236 -14.76 16.85 -4.78
C TRP A 236 -16.18 17.23 -5.10
N LEU A 237 -16.85 16.40 -5.90
CA LEU A 237 -18.28 16.50 -6.14
C LEU A 237 -19.05 16.21 -4.85
N ASN A 238 -20.18 16.89 -4.68
CA ASN A 238 -21.11 16.53 -3.63
C ASN A 238 -21.78 15.19 -3.96
N HIS A 239 -21.82 14.28 -3.00
CA HIS A 239 -22.34 12.93 -3.19
C HIS A 239 -23.03 12.42 -1.92
N LYS A 240 -23.84 11.39 -2.08
CA LYS A 240 -24.51 10.73 -0.96
C LYS A 240 -23.50 9.93 -0.14
N ARG A 241 -23.63 9.96 1.18
CA ARG A 241 -22.78 9.26 2.12
C ARG A 241 -23.58 8.24 2.92
N ASP A 242 -23.00 7.09 3.20
CA ASP A 242 -23.66 5.95 3.83
C ASP A 242 -24.24 6.26 5.24
N TYR A 243 -23.64 7.21 5.97
CA TYR A 243 -24.10 7.63 7.30
C TYR A 243 -25.20 8.71 7.28
N GLU A 244 -25.53 9.31 6.13
CA GLU A 244 -26.55 10.36 6.04
C GLU A 244 -27.96 9.76 6.23
N GLY A 245 -28.58 10.13 7.34
CA GLY A 245 -29.97 9.72 7.66
C GLY A 245 -30.10 8.53 8.63
N GLN A 246 -29.02 7.95 9.09
CA GLN A 246 -29.04 6.86 10.06
C GLN A 246 -28.89 7.41 11.49
N LYS A 247 -29.97 7.41 12.28
CA LYS A 247 -30.02 8.00 13.63
C LYS A 247 -29.20 7.29 14.70
N ASP A 248 -28.80 6.04 14.48
CA ASP A 248 -28.15 5.17 15.48
C ASP A 248 -26.70 4.82 15.12
N GLN A 249 -26.11 5.45 14.08
CA GLN A 249 -24.72 5.19 13.69
C GLN A 249 -23.77 6.25 14.20
N ASP A 250 -22.51 5.84 14.39
CA ASP A 250 -21.41 6.75 14.69
C ASP A 250 -21.18 7.70 13.50
N THR A 251 -21.59 8.96 13.67
CA THR A 251 -21.43 10.02 12.66
C THR A 251 -19.97 10.39 12.39
N GLN A 252 -19.04 9.84 13.18
CA GLN A 252 -17.60 10.01 13.02
C GLN A 252 -16.93 8.78 12.40
N LYS A 253 -17.69 7.79 11.96
CA LYS A 253 -17.14 6.63 11.25
C LYS A 253 -16.49 7.07 9.95
N ALA A 254 -15.28 6.57 9.69
CA ALA A 254 -14.60 6.83 8.44
C ALA A 254 -15.29 6.11 7.27
N CYS A 255 -15.50 6.82 6.17
CA CYS A 255 -15.92 6.27 4.89
C CYS A 255 -14.70 5.85 4.08
N ILE A 256 -14.80 4.79 3.28
CA ILE A 256 -13.70 4.30 2.46
C ILE A 256 -13.85 4.84 1.04
N TYR A 257 -12.81 5.54 0.59
CA TYR A 257 -12.67 5.99 -0.78
C TYR A 257 -11.58 5.22 -1.50
N LEU A 258 -11.84 4.87 -2.74
CA LEU A 258 -10.89 4.19 -3.62
C LEU A 258 -10.24 5.23 -4.52
N GLU A 259 -8.95 5.44 -4.37
CA GLU A 259 -8.15 6.20 -5.33
C GLU A 259 -7.54 5.20 -6.31
N GLN A 260 -8.02 5.21 -7.55
CA GLN A 260 -7.61 4.25 -8.57
C GLN A 260 -6.94 4.95 -9.74
N VAL A 261 -5.70 4.59 -10.05
CA VAL A 261 -5.04 4.96 -11.31
C VAL A 261 -5.39 3.90 -12.34
N ARG A 262 -6.00 4.31 -13.44
CA ARG A 262 -6.39 3.43 -14.53
C ARG A 262 -6.52 4.17 -15.86
N TYR A 263 -6.80 3.44 -16.92
CA TYR A 263 -6.99 3.99 -18.25
C TYR A 263 -8.48 4.08 -18.61
N TYR A 264 -8.87 5.23 -19.19
CA TYR A 264 -10.20 5.47 -19.73
C TYR A 264 -10.10 6.05 -21.13
N ASP A 265 -11.04 5.72 -22.00
CA ASP A 265 -11.29 6.38 -23.27
C ASP A 265 -12.51 7.30 -23.07
N LEU A 266 -12.26 8.55 -22.69
CA LEU A 266 -13.33 9.50 -22.35
C LEU A 266 -13.98 10.13 -23.56
N ASP A 267 -13.29 10.21 -24.70
CA ASP A 267 -13.81 10.83 -25.92
C ASP A 267 -14.23 9.82 -27.00
N GLY A 268 -14.02 8.51 -26.77
CA GLY A 268 -14.45 7.43 -27.63
C GLY A 268 -13.66 7.32 -28.93
N ASP A 269 -12.41 7.80 -28.96
CA ASP A 269 -11.52 7.71 -30.12
C ASP A 269 -10.80 6.35 -30.26
N GLY A 270 -10.91 5.48 -29.24
CA GLY A 270 -10.27 4.17 -29.17
C GLY A 270 -8.89 4.18 -28.53
N MET A 271 -8.37 5.33 -28.11
CA MET A 271 -7.14 5.46 -27.34
C MET A 271 -7.48 5.71 -25.87
N MET A 272 -6.86 4.93 -25.00
CA MET A 272 -7.08 5.06 -23.56
C MET A 272 -6.00 5.94 -22.92
N GLU A 273 -6.42 6.93 -22.15
CA GLU A 273 -5.54 7.78 -21.38
C GLU A 273 -5.54 7.37 -19.90
N PRO A 274 -4.40 7.58 -19.18
CA PRO A 274 -4.33 7.33 -17.76
C PRO A 274 -4.98 8.46 -16.94
N TYR A 275 -5.85 8.08 -15.98
CA TYR A 275 -6.52 8.98 -15.05
C TYR A 275 -6.42 8.46 -13.62
N ILE A 276 -6.56 9.35 -12.65
CA ILE A 276 -6.77 9.05 -11.24
C ILE A 276 -8.25 9.29 -10.94
N ALA A 277 -8.97 8.22 -10.67
CA ALA A 277 -10.37 8.27 -10.27
C ALA A 277 -10.49 8.07 -8.76
N THR A 278 -11.18 8.98 -8.07
CA THR A 278 -11.54 8.80 -6.66
C THR A 278 -13.02 8.49 -6.56
N VAL A 279 -13.33 7.34 -5.94
CA VAL A 279 -14.68 6.77 -5.89
C VAL A 279 -15.05 6.42 -4.47
N SER A 280 -16.29 6.71 -4.05
CA SER A 280 -16.82 6.17 -2.80
C SER A 280 -17.05 4.66 -2.94
N LYS A 281 -16.56 3.86 -1.95
CA LYS A 281 -16.69 2.41 -2.01
C LYS A 281 -18.09 1.91 -1.64
N ASP A 282 -18.67 2.45 -0.57
CA ASP A 282 -19.92 1.95 0.00
C ASP A 282 -21.14 2.33 -0.85
N GLU A 283 -21.20 3.59 -1.31
CA GLU A 283 -22.14 4.05 -2.32
C GLU A 283 -21.30 4.45 -3.55
N PRO A 284 -21.24 3.61 -4.61
CA PRO A 284 -20.34 3.86 -5.74
C PRO A 284 -20.67 5.16 -6.48
N GLU A 285 -19.93 6.22 -6.17
CA GLU A 285 -20.01 7.52 -6.83
C GLU A 285 -18.61 8.06 -7.12
N LEU A 286 -18.41 8.57 -8.35
CA LEU A 286 -17.18 9.22 -8.77
C LEU A 286 -17.15 10.64 -8.20
N VAL A 287 -16.26 10.88 -7.24
CA VAL A 287 -16.15 12.18 -6.56
C VAL A 287 -15.07 13.07 -7.17
N ARG A 288 -14.05 12.49 -7.79
CA ARG A 288 -12.95 13.20 -8.44
C ARG A 288 -12.39 12.40 -9.60
N LEU A 289 -11.98 13.11 -10.66
CA LEU A 289 -11.25 12.57 -11.79
C LEU A 289 -10.16 13.56 -12.20
N GLU A 290 -8.91 13.06 -12.30
CA GLU A 290 -7.74 13.85 -12.69
C GLU A 290 -6.93 13.12 -13.75
N ALA A 291 -6.23 13.86 -14.61
CA ALA A 291 -5.27 13.26 -15.52
C ALA A 291 -4.06 12.69 -14.76
N ALA A 292 -3.65 11.47 -15.10
CA ALA A 292 -2.46 10.84 -14.55
C ALA A 292 -1.28 10.91 -15.56
N PHE A 293 -1.12 12.03 -16.23
CA PHE A 293 -0.04 12.29 -17.19
C PHE A 293 0.24 13.79 -17.30
N TRP A 294 1.44 14.12 -17.71
CA TRP A 294 1.86 15.49 -17.98
C TRP A 294 1.86 15.78 -19.47
N ALA A 295 1.76 17.04 -19.87
CA ALA A 295 1.83 17.44 -21.28
C ALA A 295 3.12 16.94 -21.97
N ASN A 296 4.23 16.89 -21.24
CA ASN A 296 5.52 16.38 -21.73
C ASN A 296 5.65 14.85 -21.75
N SER A 297 4.69 14.14 -21.17
CA SER A 297 4.63 12.66 -21.18
C SER A 297 3.94 12.11 -22.43
N ILE A 298 3.38 12.97 -23.28
CA ILE A 298 2.72 12.62 -24.52
C ILE A 298 3.78 12.47 -25.62
N ARG A 299 3.82 11.31 -26.25
CA ARG A 299 4.69 11.04 -27.39
C ARG A 299 3.91 10.99 -28.67
N PHE A 300 4.43 11.65 -29.69
CA PHE A 300 3.84 11.76 -31.02
C PHE A 300 4.66 10.98 -32.03
N ASN A 301 3.99 10.36 -32.98
CA ASN A 301 4.62 9.81 -34.15
C ASN A 301 5.16 10.95 -35.02
N SER A 302 6.45 10.87 -35.38
CA SER A 302 7.12 11.91 -36.17
C SER A 302 6.67 12.00 -37.62
N ILE A 303 5.92 11.00 -38.12
CA ILE A 303 5.50 10.92 -39.52
C ILE A 303 4.14 11.59 -39.74
N ASP A 304 3.16 11.25 -38.89
CA ASP A 304 1.76 11.68 -39.06
C ASP A 304 1.27 12.63 -37.96
N GLY A 305 2.11 12.89 -36.94
CA GLY A 305 1.77 13.79 -35.83
C GLY A 305 0.69 13.25 -34.89
N ASN A 306 0.30 11.98 -35.04
CA ASN A 306 -0.67 11.35 -34.17
C ASN A 306 -0.04 11.00 -32.83
N VAL A 307 -0.86 10.92 -31.76
CA VAL A 307 -0.42 10.45 -30.46
C VAL A 307 -0.08 8.97 -30.57
N GLU A 308 1.15 8.61 -30.22
CA GLU A 308 1.65 7.22 -30.19
C GLU A 308 1.50 6.59 -28.81
N THR A 309 1.88 7.34 -27.79
CA THR A 309 1.88 6.82 -26.41
C THR A 309 1.73 7.97 -25.42
N ILE A 310 0.96 7.73 -24.36
CA ILE A 310 0.86 8.60 -23.20
C ILE A 310 1.47 7.87 -22.01
N MET A 311 2.56 8.40 -21.46
CA MET A 311 3.23 7.81 -20.30
C MET A 311 2.44 8.14 -19.05
N ARG A 312 2.02 7.09 -18.34
CA ARG A 312 1.31 7.22 -17.06
C ARG A 312 2.26 7.74 -15.99
N GLU A 313 1.83 8.75 -15.27
CA GLU A 313 2.42 9.19 -14.02
C GLU A 313 1.72 8.48 -12.87
N SER A 314 2.50 7.78 -12.05
CA SER A 314 1.99 7.12 -10.86
C SER A 314 2.41 7.88 -9.61
N PRO A 315 1.50 8.17 -8.68
CA PRO A 315 1.89 8.74 -7.39
C PRO A 315 2.62 7.73 -6.50
N TRP A 316 2.56 6.44 -6.83
CA TRP A 316 3.21 5.39 -6.04
C TRP A 316 4.54 4.95 -6.66
N ILE A 317 5.48 4.70 -5.77
CA ILE A 317 6.78 4.08 -6.06
C ILE A 317 6.78 2.74 -5.35
N ASP A 318 7.01 1.66 -6.09
CA ASP A 318 7.08 0.31 -5.57
C ASP A 318 8.48 -0.06 -5.07
N TYR A 319 8.49 -0.88 -4.03
CA TYR A 319 9.70 -1.48 -3.48
C TYR A 319 9.45 -2.98 -3.29
N SER A 320 10.30 -3.80 -3.88
CA SER A 320 10.28 -5.25 -3.70
C SER A 320 11.50 -5.69 -2.88
N PHE A 321 11.30 -6.59 -1.91
CA PHE A 321 12.38 -7.17 -1.14
C PHE A 321 13.12 -8.24 -1.94
N LEU A 322 12.39 -9.23 -2.42
CA LEU A 322 12.86 -10.24 -3.37
C LEU A 322 11.79 -10.40 -4.45
N PRO A 323 12.19 -10.55 -5.71
CA PRO A 323 11.23 -10.87 -6.77
C PRO A 323 10.48 -12.17 -6.43
N ASP A 324 9.20 -12.19 -6.74
CA ASP A 324 8.44 -13.41 -6.63
C ASP A 324 8.84 -14.42 -7.71
N ILE A 325 8.91 -15.72 -7.35
CA ILE A 325 9.33 -16.78 -8.27
C ILE A 325 8.26 -17.04 -9.34
N GLU A 326 6.98 -16.84 -8.99
CA GLU A 326 5.84 -17.02 -9.88
C GLU A 326 5.54 -15.76 -10.71
N GLY A 327 6.25 -14.66 -10.45
CA GLY A 327 6.16 -13.41 -11.20
C GLY A 327 5.05 -12.47 -10.71
N SER A 328 4.54 -12.66 -9.49
CA SER A 328 3.62 -11.69 -8.88
C SER A 328 4.28 -10.33 -8.69
N VAL A 329 3.49 -9.27 -8.80
CA VAL A 329 3.90 -7.88 -8.49
C VAL A 329 4.33 -7.73 -7.03
N TYR A 330 3.71 -8.50 -6.13
CA TYR A 330 4.07 -8.53 -4.73
C TYR A 330 5.25 -9.45 -4.50
N GLY A 331 6.39 -8.92 -4.14
CA GLY A 331 7.60 -9.71 -3.90
C GLY A 331 7.49 -10.63 -2.67
N MET A 332 8.52 -11.44 -2.47
CA MET A 332 8.64 -12.33 -1.31
C MET A 332 9.46 -11.68 -0.19
N GLY A 333 9.02 -11.87 1.06
CA GLY A 333 9.74 -11.43 2.26
C GLY A 333 10.26 -12.58 3.11
N PHE A 334 11.02 -12.24 4.14
CA PHE A 334 11.43 -13.21 5.17
C PHE A 334 10.23 -13.88 5.84
N GLY A 335 9.06 -13.21 5.87
CA GLY A 335 7.84 -13.77 6.43
C GLY A 335 7.46 -15.10 5.81
N GLN A 336 7.57 -15.20 4.49
CA GLN A 336 7.31 -16.42 3.72
C GLN A 336 8.49 -17.40 3.77
N LEU A 337 9.71 -16.88 3.56
CA LEU A 337 10.93 -17.70 3.48
C LEU A 337 11.28 -18.41 4.80
N LEU A 338 11.03 -17.78 5.93
CA LEU A 338 11.39 -18.30 7.26
C LEU A 338 10.21 -18.96 7.98
N GLU A 339 9.03 -19.02 7.38
CA GLU A 339 7.83 -19.54 8.04
C GLU A 339 8.00 -21.00 8.49
N SER A 340 8.42 -21.89 7.60
CA SER A 340 8.61 -23.31 7.90
C SER A 340 9.74 -23.53 8.91
N LEU A 341 10.85 -22.83 8.75
CA LEU A 341 12.00 -22.92 9.68
C LEU A 341 11.61 -22.40 11.08
N GLY A 342 10.91 -21.27 11.15
CA GLY A 342 10.40 -20.74 12.41
C GLY A 342 9.44 -21.68 13.12
N ALA A 343 8.55 -22.33 12.39
CA ALA A 343 7.64 -23.33 12.93
C ALA A 343 8.40 -24.56 13.47
N ALA A 344 9.41 -25.05 12.75
CA ALA A 344 10.24 -26.16 13.18
C ALA A 344 11.02 -25.82 14.47
N ILE A 345 11.66 -24.65 14.54
CA ILE A 345 12.38 -24.18 15.74
C ILE A 345 11.43 -24.06 16.92
N ASN A 346 10.26 -23.45 16.76
CA ASN A 346 9.26 -23.31 17.81
C ASN A 346 8.80 -24.68 18.34
N THR A 347 8.58 -25.65 17.45
CA THR A 347 8.20 -27.02 17.82
C THR A 347 9.31 -27.69 18.63
N ALA A 348 10.55 -27.67 18.14
CA ALA A 348 11.70 -28.27 18.83
C ALA A 348 11.93 -27.65 20.21
N MET A 349 11.91 -26.32 20.32
CA MET A 349 12.06 -25.62 21.59
C MET A 349 10.95 -26.01 22.57
N ASN A 350 9.70 -25.99 22.16
CA ASN A 350 8.59 -26.35 23.03
C ASN A 350 8.68 -27.81 23.49
N GLN A 351 9.11 -28.74 22.62
CA GLN A 351 9.37 -30.14 23.02
C GLN A 351 10.47 -30.25 24.07
N ILE A 352 11.56 -29.49 23.92
CA ILE A 352 12.66 -29.49 24.92
C ILE A 352 12.16 -28.97 26.26
N PHE A 353 11.43 -27.87 26.29
CA PHE A 353 10.87 -27.31 27.52
C PHE A 353 9.85 -28.24 28.16
N ASP A 354 8.97 -28.85 27.38
CA ASP A 354 7.97 -29.80 27.85
C ASP A 354 8.64 -31.07 28.43
N ALA A 355 9.72 -31.56 27.79
CA ALA A 355 10.49 -32.69 28.29
C ALA A 355 11.20 -32.33 29.62
N ALA A 356 11.85 -31.18 29.70
CA ALA A 356 12.48 -30.69 30.92
C ALA A 356 11.45 -30.51 32.05
N HIS A 357 10.28 -29.99 31.72
CA HIS A 357 9.20 -29.83 32.71
C HIS A 357 8.71 -31.15 33.25
N ARG A 358 8.55 -32.18 32.41
CA ARG A 358 8.18 -33.53 32.82
C ARG A 358 9.28 -34.18 33.71
N GLN A 359 10.53 -33.99 33.36
CA GLN A 359 11.65 -34.51 34.16
C GLN A 359 11.71 -33.88 35.57
N ASN A 360 11.48 -32.56 35.64
CA ASN A 360 11.51 -31.83 36.92
C ASN A 360 10.24 -32.01 37.77
N ALA A 361 9.09 -32.27 37.14
CA ALA A 361 7.82 -32.41 37.89
C ALA A 361 7.70 -33.70 38.70
N GLY A 362 8.52 -34.71 38.35
CA GLY A 362 8.41 -36.04 38.95
C GLY A 362 7.03 -36.67 38.68
N GLY A 363 6.94 -37.91 38.53
CA GLY A 363 5.70 -38.64 38.38
C GLY A 363 5.83 -40.00 39.05
N GLY A 364 4.73 -40.58 39.43
CA GLY A 364 4.78 -41.86 40.09
C GLY A 364 3.38 -42.53 40.16
N PHE A 365 3.40 -43.76 40.64
CA PHE A 365 2.19 -44.50 40.91
C PHE A 365 1.80 -44.34 42.39
N ILE A 366 0.51 -44.07 42.67
CA ILE A 366 -0.05 -44.02 44.03
C ILE A 366 -0.95 -45.20 44.21
N SER A 367 -0.69 -46.01 45.25
CA SER A 367 -1.60 -47.09 45.61
C SER A 367 -2.88 -46.53 46.22
N GLN A 368 -4.02 -47.09 45.84
CA GLN A 368 -5.36 -46.67 46.32
C GLN A 368 -5.54 -46.72 47.86
N GLY A 369 -4.67 -47.45 48.56
CA GLY A 369 -4.70 -47.56 50.01
C GLY A 369 -3.91 -46.47 50.76
N LEU A 370 -3.17 -45.62 50.08
CA LEU A 370 -2.31 -44.61 50.71
C LEU A 370 -3.12 -43.32 50.97
N ARG A 371 -3.38 -43.05 52.25
CA ARG A 371 -3.95 -41.76 52.67
C ARG A 371 -2.85 -40.73 52.77
N LEU A 372 -2.79 -39.80 51.81
CA LEU A 372 -1.89 -38.64 51.89
C LEU A 372 -2.42 -37.65 52.94
N ARG A 373 -1.53 -37.30 53.91
CA ARG A 373 -1.83 -36.32 54.93
C ARG A 373 -1.80 -34.92 54.30
N GLY A 374 -2.97 -34.32 54.09
CA GLY A 374 -3.04 -32.95 53.57
C GLY A 374 -3.87 -32.70 52.34
N GLY A 375 -4.60 -33.67 51.84
CA GLY A 375 -5.57 -33.41 50.74
C GLY A 375 -4.93 -33.46 49.35
N GLU A 376 -5.33 -32.74 48.45
CA GLU A 376 -5.05 -32.82 47.03
C GLU A 376 -3.56 -32.72 46.63
N VAL A 377 -3.08 -33.74 45.93
CA VAL A 377 -1.80 -33.67 45.23
C VAL A 377 -2.09 -33.15 43.82
N ARG A 378 -1.90 -31.85 43.58
CA ARG A 378 -2.00 -31.26 42.24
C ARG A 378 -0.68 -31.44 41.56
N ILE A 379 -0.47 -32.51 40.82
CA ILE A 379 0.70 -32.70 39.97
C ILE A 379 0.25 -32.63 38.51
N LYS A 380 0.58 -31.53 37.83
CA LYS A 380 0.50 -31.36 36.41
C LYS A 380 1.90 -30.97 35.92
N PRO A 381 2.50 -31.56 34.92
CA PRO A 381 1.97 -32.31 33.78
C PRO A 381 2.21 -33.83 33.83
N ALA A 382 2.84 -34.38 34.83
CA ALA A 382 2.96 -35.84 34.99
C ALA A 382 1.91 -36.32 36.01
N GLU A 383 0.87 -36.96 35.54
CA GLU A 383 -0.25 -37.41 36.36
C GLU A 383 0.07 -38.69 37.06
N PHE A 384 -0.23 -38.82 38.36
CA PHE A 384 -0.12 -40.06 39.07
C PHE A 384 -1.28 -40.99 38.71
N LEU A 385 -0.96 -42.17 38.22
CA LEU A 385 -1.95 -43.18 37.93
C LEU A 385 -2.23 -43.99 39.20
N ASN A 386 -3.52 -44.11 39.57
CA ASN A 386 -3.93 -45.01 40.65
C ASN A 386 -3.83 -46.46 40.15
N VAL A 387 -3.02 -47.26 40.77
CA VAL A 387 -2.88 -48.69 40.46
C VAL A 387 -3.43 -49.49 41.58
N ASN A 388 -4.44 -50.34 41.31
CA ASN A 388 -4.86 -51.36 42.23
C ASN A 388 -3.79 -52.46 42.31
N VAL A 389 -3.00 -52.48 43.37
CA VAL A 389 -2.13 -53.61 43.65
C VAL A 389 -2.97 -54.64 44.39
N PRO A 390 -3.26 -55.82 43.79
CA PRO A 390 -3.88 -56.89 44.51
C PRO A 390 -2.92 -57.33 45.64
N GLY A 391 -3.43 -57.30 46.89
CA GLY A 391 -2.70 -57.72 48.07
C GLY A 391 -2.39 -59.20 48.08
#